data_89d54ef1b1ec71f52f861fa8f8090d50
#
_entry.id   89d54ef1b1ec71f52f861fa8f8090d50
#
_cell.length_a   1.000
_cell.length_b   1.000
_cell.length_c   1.000
_cell.angle_alpha   90.00
_cell.angle_beta   90.00
_cell.angle_gamma   90.00
#
_symmetry.space_group_name_H-M   'P 1'
#
loop_
_entity.id
_entity.type
_entity.pdbx_description
1 polymer ?
#
loop_
_entity_poly.entity_id
_entity_poly.type
_entity_poly.pdbx_seq_one_letter_code
_entity_poly.pdbx_strand_id
1 'polypeptide(L)'
;MKVIITISESALPIARTIQREWMDAGIIRMSDYSFLSEHWKELECVIFVGALGICVRTIAPLLEDKYTDPAVVCVDSTGRYIVPVVSGHIGGANEYSKRIAAILGGEAVITTQSDNLGLWALDTLAKTYGWQTDADHTRMNLFVYQFVEKKPTALLLEIRDEGTDYLERTKPEHVKVFYHLEDIPQDEFELIISVTYRAYPLEAFHKPHLCFYAPVLHLGFGCRRQCCPDGIVGYMYQSMLDRGIHPLALASISSIELKKDEPLWQEFMKQGNSLESHIYSVDDLRPIQVPNPS
;
A
#
# COMPACT_ATOMS: atom_id res chain seq x y z
N MET A 1 -0.14 -13.18 -10.89
CA MET A 1 -0.50 -13.71 -12.25
C MET A 1 -1.73 -12.99 -12.76
N LYS A 2 -1.79 -12.63 -14.07
CA LYS A 2 -2.97 -12.00 -14.70
C LYS A 2 -3.64 -12.99 -15.65
N VAL A 3 -4.97 -12.99 -15.71
CA VAL A 3 -5.73 -13.89 -16.57
C VAL A 3 -6.85 -13.15 -17.29
N ILE A 4 -7.04 -13.47 -18.57
CA ILE A 4 -8.13 -12.99 -19.42
C ILE A 4 -9.09 -14.13 -19.66
N ILE A 5 -10.33 -13.99 -19.22
CA ILE A 5 -11.36 -15.01 -19.36
C ILE A 5 -12.29 -14.64 -20.49
N THR A 6 -12.52 -15.57 -21.39
CA THR A 6 -13.47 -15.41 -22.50
C THR A 6 -14.60 -16.44 -22.42
N ILE A 7 -15.84 -16.02 -22.63
CA ILE A 7 -17.01 -16.93 -22.63
C ILE A 7 -17.29 -17.46 -24.03
N SER A 8 -17.01 -16.69 -25.06
CA SER A 8 -17.34 -16.99 -26.45
C SER A 8 -16.14 -16.78 -27.36
N GLU A 9 -16.16 -17.40 -28.53
CA GLU A 9 -15.12 -17.14 -29.55
C GLU A 9 -15.14 -15.71 -30.06
N SER A 10 -16.28 -15.06 -30.05
CA SER A 10 -16.40 -13.63 -30.42
C SER A 10 -15.66 -12.68 -29.46
N ALA A 11 -15.37 -13.12 -28.23
CA ALA A 11 -14.59 -12.37 -27.27
C ALA A 11 -13.07 -12.48 -27.48
N LEU A 12 -12.60 -13.48 -28.23
CA LEU A 12 -11.16 -13.73 -28.45
C LEU A 12 -10.40 -12.56 -29.09
N PRO A 13 -10.94 -11.84 -30.08
CA PRO A 13 -10.24 -10.67 -30.64
C PRO A 13 -9.93 -9.60 -29.59
N ILE A 14 -10.89 -9.30 -28.70
CA ILE A 14 -10.73 -8.34 -27.60
C ILE A 14 -9.65 -8.87 -26.64
N ALA A 15 -9.75 -10.13 -26.21
CA ALA A 15 -8.78 -10.75 -25.31
C ALA A 15 -7.35 -10.70 -25.88
N ARG A 16 -7.19 -11.00 -27.18
CA ARG A 16 -5.88 -10.95 -27.84
C ARG A 16 -5.34 -9.53 -27.96
N THR A 17 -6.21 -8.53 -28.14
CA THR A 17 -5.78 -7.12 -28.18
C THR A 17 -5.23 -6.70 -26.81
N ILE A 18 -5.92 -7.05 -25.72
CA ILE A 18 -5.44 -6.81 -24.35
C ILE A 18 -4.13 -7.56 -24.08
N GLN A 19 -4.05 -8.85 -24.47
CA GLN A 19 -2.86 -9.68 -24.25
C GLN A 19 -1.61 -9.15 -24.94
N ARG A 20 -1.73 -8.52 -26.12
CA ARG A 20 -0.57 -7.93 -26.83
C ARG A 20 0.14 -6.86 -25.99
N GLU A 21 -0.60 -6.09 -25.21
CA GLU A 21 -0.06 -5.06 -24.31
C GLU A 21 0.35 -5.62 -22.94
N TRP A 22 -0.25 -6.75 -22.56
CA TRP A 22 0.05 -7.47 -21.32
C TRP A 22 0.44 -8.92 -21.62
N MET A 23 1.67 -9.09 -22.10
CA MET A 23 2.20 -10.38 -22.56
C MET A 23 2.27 -11.45 -21.46
N ASP A 24 2.20 -11.04 -20.18
CA ASP A 24 2.16 -11.92 -19.01
C ASP A 24 0.74 -12.43 -18.67
N ALA A 25 -0.30 -11.94 -19.37
CA ALA A 25 -1.68 -12.38 -19.16
C ALA A 25 -2.01 -13.63 -19.98
N GLY A 26 -2.41 -14.70 -19.31
CA GLY A 26 -2.94 -15.91 -19.94
C GLY A 26 -4.37 -15.73 -20.44
N ILE A 27 -4.72 -16.25 -21.62
CA ILE A 27 -6.13 -16.32 -22.08
C ILE A 27 -6.70 -17.70 -21.76
N ILE A 28 -7.81 -17.72 -21.00
CA ILE A 28 -8.53 -18.92 -20.62
C ILE A 28 -9.94 -18.85 -21.19
N ARG A 29 -10.35 -19.92 -21.89
CA ARG A 29 -11.75 -20.08 -22.30
C ARG A 29 -12.55 -20.66 -21.15
N MET A 30 -13.68 -20.06 -20.83
CA MET A 30 -14.52 -20.48 -19.70
C MET A 30 -15.33 -21.74 -20.05
N SER A 31 -14.64 -22.86 -20.17
CA SER A 31 -15.25 -24.20 -20.12
C SER A 31 -15.06 -24.87 -18.76
N ASP A 32 -14.16 -24.30 -17.94
CA ASP A 32 -13.79 -24.86 -16.64
C ASP A 32 -13.68 -23.74 -15.60
N TYR A 33 -14.57 -23.77 -14.62
CA TYR A 33 -14.58 -22.86 -13.48
C TYR A 33 -13.54 -23.23 -12.41
N SER A 34 -12.95 -24.42 -12.49
CA SER A 34 -12.01 -24.93 -11.48
C SER A 34 -10.75 -24.08 -11.41
N PHE A 35 -10.24 -23.62 -12.54
CA PHE A 35 -9.05 -22.79 -12.60
C PHE A 35 -9.12 -21.56 -11.69
N LEU A 36 -10.25 -20.84 -11.70
CA LEU A 36 -10.40 -19.65 -10.85
C LEU A 36 -10.42 -20.00 -9.37
N SER A 37 -11.12 -21.08 -9.01
CA SER A 37 -11.21 -21.50 -7.60
C SER A 37 -9.87 -22.02 -7.07
N GLU A 38 -9.09 -22.69 -7.91
CA GLU A 38 -7.78 -23.22 -7.53
C GLU A 38 -6.70 -22.14 -7.38
N HIS A 39 -6.77 -21.07 -8.18
CA HIS A 39 -5.72 -20.06 -8.25
C HIS A 39 -6.13 -18.67 -7.73
N TRP A 40 -7.34 -18.52 -7.19
CA TRP A 40 -7.91 -17.21 -6.83
C TRP A 40 -6.96 -16.31 -6.05
N LYS A 41 -6.28 -16.86 -5.05
CA LYS A 41 -5.35 -16.12 -4.16
C LYS A 41 -4.00 -15.79 -4.81
N GLU A 42 -3.67 -16.44 -5.92
CA GLU A 42 -2.43 -16.20 -6.67
C GLU A 42 -2.62 -15.19 -7.80
N LEU A 43 -3.90 -14.90 -8.13
CA LEU A 43 -4.24 -13.96 -9.18
C LEU A 43 -4.04 -12.52 -8.71
N GLU A 44 -3.43 -11.72 -9.54
CA GLU A 44 -3.33 -10.27 -9.40
C GLU A 44 -4.54 -9.58 -10.05
N CYS A 45 -4.91 -10.03 -11.24
CA CYS A 45 -6.00 -9.46 -12.00
C CYS A 45 -6.72 -10.50 -12.86
N VAL A 46 -8.05 -10.47 -12.81
CA VAL A 46 -8.97 -11.22 -13.67
C VAL A 46 -9.66 -10.24 -14.61
N ILE A 47 -9.42 -10.39 -15.91
CA ILE A 47 -10.09 -9.62 -16.95
C ILE A 47 -11.14 -10.51 -17.60
N PHE A 48 -12.40 -10.23 -17.37
CA PHE A 48 -13.53 -11.00 -17.86
C PHE A 48 -14.12 -10.36 -19.11
N VAL A 49 -14.01 -11.00 -20.26
CA VAL A 49 -14.57 -10.49 -21.51
C VAL A 49 -15.94 -11.12 -21.76
N GLY A 50 -17.01 -10.39 -21.47
CA GLY A 50 -18.37 -10.86 -21.59
C GLY A 50 -19.40 -10.05 -20.79
N ALA A 51 -20.57 -10.62 -20.55
CA ALA A 51 -21.62 -9.93 -19.80
C ALA A 51 -21.30 -9.82 -18.30
N LEU A 52 -21.45 -8.60 -17.74
CA LEU A 52 -21.18 -8.31 -16.32
C LEU A 52 -21.91 -9.27 -15.36
N GLY A 53 -23.18 -9.60 -15.65
CA GLY A 53 -23.94 -10.53 -14.80
C GLY A 53 -23.37 -11.96 -14.75
N ILE A 54 -22.70 -12.41 -15.83
CA ILE A 54 -22.01 -13.71 -15.82
C ILE A 54 -20.73 -13.59 -15.01
N CYS A 55 -19.95 -12.52 -15.22
CA CYS A 55 -18.76 -12.23 -14.42
C CYS A 55 -19.09 -12.30 -12.93
N VAL A 56 -20.08 -11.54 -12.47
CA VAL A 56 -20.48 -11.49 -11.05
C VAL A 56 -20.86 -12.88 -10.51
N ARG A 57 -21.69 -13.65 -11.24
CA ARG A 57 -22.07 -15.00 -10.78
C ARG A 57 -20.88 -15.95 -10.72
N THR A 58 -19.91 -15.77 -11.59
CA THR A 58 -18.68 -16.58 -11.62
C THR A 58 -17.80 -16.34 -10.41
N ILE A 59 -17.60 -15.07 -10.06
CA ILE A 59 -16.67 -14.72 -8.98
C ILE A 59 -17.32 -14.72 -7.59
N ALA A 60 -18.65 -14.56 -7.51
CA ALA A 60 -19.35 -14.44 -6.22
C ALA A 60 -19.03 -15.54 -5.20
N PRO A 61 -18.90 -16.84 -5.60
CA PRO A 61 -18.53 -17.90 -4.66
C PRO A 61 -17.07 -17.83 -4.18
N LEU A 62 -16.21 -17.03 -4.83
CA LEU A 62 -14.77 -16.96 -4.59
C LEU A 62 -14.38 -15.72 -3.75
N LEU A 63 -15.30 -14.75 -3.62
CA LEU A 63 -15.05 -13.51 -2.92
C LEU A 63 -14.93 -13.73 -1.42
N GLU A 64 -13.84 -13.25 -0.83
CA GLU A 64 -13.57 -13.29 0.60
C GLU A 64 -13.50 -11.87 1.19
N ASP A 65 -12.56 -11.04 0.69
CA ASP A 65 -12.25 -9.73 1.26
C ASP A 65 -11.63 -8.79 0.22
N LYS A 66 -11.95 -7.50 0.28
CA LYS A 66 -11.42 -6.49 -0.63
C LYS A 66 -9.89 -6.30 -0.55
N TYR A 67 -9.23 -6.79 0.51
CA TYR A 67 -7.78 -6.70 0.70
C TYR A 67 -7.04 -7.90 0.12
N THR A 68 -7.71 -9.03 -0.04
CA THR A 68 -7.11 -10.29 -0.49
C THR A 68 -7.60 -10.74 -1.86
N ASP A 69 -8.81 -10.32 -2.26
CA ASP A 69 -9.36 -10.66 -3.56
C ASP A 69 -8.61 -9.95 -4.70
N PRO A 70 -8.34 -10.62 -5.82
CA PRO A 70 -7.70 -10.01 -6.98
C PRO A 70 -8.54 -8.89 -7.58
N ALA A 71 -7.91 -8.01 -8.34
CA ALA A 71 -8.63 -7.08 -9.20
C ALA A 71 -9.51 -7.85 -10.18
N VAL A 72 -10.80 -7.52 -10.28
CA VAL A 72 -11.66 -8.06 -11.33
C VAL A 72 -12.20 -6.94 -12.19
N VAL A 73 -11.95 -7.03 -13.48
CA VAL A 73 -12.43 -6.09 -14.50
C VAL A 73 -13.28 -6.83 -15.49
N CYS A 74 -14.49 -6.33 -15.76
CA CYS A 74 -15.36 -6.85 -16.80
C CYS A 74 -15.32 -5.93 -18.03
N VAL A 75 -15.01 -6.52 -19.18
CA VAL A 75 -15.04 -5.88 -20.48
C VAL A 75 -16.27 -6.41 -21.23
N ASP A 76 -17.13 -5.55 -21.70
CA ASP A 76 -18.30 -5.99 -22.46
C ASP A 76 -17.90 -6.66 -23.80
N SER A 77 -18.83 -7.36 -24.43
CA SER A 77 -18.57 -8.14 -25.66
C SER A 77 -18.20 -7.28 -26.88
N THR A 78 -18.34 -5.96 -26.79
CA THR A 78 -17.95 -5.02 -27.84
C THR A 78 -16.60 -4.34 -27.57
N GLY A 79 -16.07 -4.49 -26.36
CA GLY A 79 -14.86 -3.79 -25.90
C GLY A 79 -15.07 -2.30 -25.63
N ARG A 80 -16.34 -1.84 -25.58
CA ARG A 80 -16.68 -0.43 -25.38
C ARG A 80 -16.68 -0.03 -23.90
N TYR A 81 -17.26 -0.87 -23.04
CA TYR A 81 -17.38 -0.56 -21.62
C TYR A 81 -16.51 -1.47 -20.78
N ILE A 82 -15.69 -0.86 -19.94
CA ILE A 82 -14.75 -1.53 -19.06
C ILE A 82 -15.12 -1.18 -17.63
N VAL A 83 -15.58 -2.18 -16.87
CA VAL A 83 -16.16 -2.01 -15.54
C VAL A 83 -15.29 -2.68 -14.50
N PRO A 84 -14.69 -1.95 -13.53
CA PRO A 84 -14.09 -2.56 -12.37
C PRO A 84 -15.18 -3.16 -11.49
N VAL A 85 -15.08 -4.47 -11.18
CA VAL A 85 -16.14 -5.21 -10.49
C VAL A 85 -15.86 -5.29 -9.00
N VAL A 86 -14.64 -5.71 -8.62
CA VAL A 86 -14.20 -5.78 -7.22
C VAL A 86 -12.74 -5.35 -7.11
N SER A 87 -12.31 -5.04 -5.89
CA SER A 87 -10.94 -4.62 -5.54
C SER A 87 -10.47 -3.38 -6.34
N GLY A 88 -11.34 -2.38 -6.43
CA GLY A 88 -11.16 -1.17 -7.24
C GLY A 88 -9.87 -0.42 -6.95
N HIS A 89 -9.61 -0.09 -5.66
CA HIS A 89 -8.42 0.64 -5.21
C HIS A 89 -7.27 -0.31 -4.86
N ILE A 90 -7.41 -1.10 -3.83
CA ILE A 90 -6.32 -1.92 -3.26
C ILE A 90 -5.83 -2.97 -4.26
N GLY A 91 -6.73 -3.66 -4.96
CA GLY A 91 -6.39 -4.60 -6.03
C GLY A 91 -6.03 -3.91 -7.34
N GLY A 92 -6.40 -2.63 -7.53
CA GLY A 92 -6.07 -1.84 -8.72
C GLY A 92 -7.04 -2.00 -9.89
N ALA A 93 -8.27 -2.55 -9.68
CA ALA A 93 -9.22 -2.77 -10.77
C ALA A 93 -9.61 -1.46 -11.48
N ASN A 94 -9.64 -0.31 -10.78
CA ASN A 94 -9.89 1.00 -11.39
C ASN A 94 -8.78 1.37 -12.39
N GLU A 95 -7.51 1.22 -12.02
CA GLU A 95 -6.39 1.51 -12.89
C GLU A 95 -6.28 0.52 -14.06
N TYR A 96 -6.51 -0.76 -13.79
CA TYR A 96 -6.62 -1.75 -14.86
C TYR A 96 -7.73 -1.41 -15.85
N SER A 97 -8.89 -0.97 -15.37
CA SER A 97 -10.01 -0.56 -16.24
C SER A 97 -9.67 0.64 -17.12
N LYS A 98 -9.02 1.67 -16.56
CA LYS A 98 -8.56 2.84 -17.34
C LYS A 98 -7.54 2.43 -18.41
N ARG A 99 -6.59 1.57 -18.06
CA ARG A 99 -5.57 1.08 -18.99
C ARG A 99 -6.18 0.22 -20.11
N ILE A 100 -7.10 -0.69 -19.78
CA ILE A 100 -7.81 -1.51 -20.78
C ILE A 100 -8.65 -0.63 -21.71
N ALA A 101 -9.33 0.38 -21.15
CA ALA A 101 -10.10 1.34 -21.93
C ALA A 101 -9.21 2.07 -22.96
N ALA A 102 -8.02 2.51 -22.55
CA ALA A 102 -7.07 3.14 -23.47
C ALA A 102 -6.59 2.17 -24.58
N ILE A 103 -6.35 0.89 -24.26
CA ILE A 103 -5.95 -0.14 -25.23
C ILE A 103 -7.05 -0.39 -26.26
N LEU A 104 -8.31 -0.47 -25.82
CA LEU A 104 -9.44 -0.84 -26.68
C LEU A 104 -10.11 0.38 -27.36
N GLY A 105 -9.76 1.60 -26.96
CA GLY A 105 -10.49 2.82 -27.36
C GLY A 105 -11.90 2.88 -26.76
N GLY A 106 -12.09 2.23 -25.59
CA GLY A 106 -13.35 2.15 -24.86
C GLY A 106 -13.46 3.16 -23.73
N GLU A 107 -14.41 2.94 -22.83
CA GLU A 107 -14.73 3.79 -21.69
C GLU A 107 -14.64 3.00 -20.38
N ALA A 108 -13.84 3.48 -19.42
CA ALA A 108 -13.78 2.92 -18.07
C ALA A 108 -14.93 3.48 -17.23
N VAL A 109 -15.83 2.61 -16.79
CA VAL A 109 -17.01 2.98 -15.99
C VAL A 109 -16.64 2.88 -14.51
N ILE A 110 -15.91 3.89 -14.01
CA ILE A 110 -15.50 3.95 -12.61
C ILE A 110 -16.67 4.43 -11.74
N THR A 111 -17.03 3.64 -10.72
CA THR A 111 -18.18 3.92 -9.84
C THR A 111 -17.79 4.26 -8.41
N THR A 112 -16.52 4.16 -8.06
CA THR A 112 -16.03 4.47 -6.73
C THR A 112 -16.17 5.94 -6.40
N GLN A 113 -16.74 6.24 -5.23
CA GLN A 113 -17.09 7.60 -4.85
C GLN A 113 -15.86 8.50 -4.71
N SER A 114 -14.77 8.00 -4.14
CA SER A 114 -13.52 8.76 -4.02
C SER A 114 -12.94 9.18 -5.37
N ASP A 115 -12.90 8.27 -6.36
CA ASP A 115 -12.45 8.62 -7.72
C ASP A 115 -13.35 9.69 -8.35
N ASN A 116 -14.68 9.53 -8.23
CA ASN A 116 -15.66 10.47 -8.82
C ASN A 116 -15.63 11.86 -8.16
N LEU A 117 -15.22 11.93 -6.89
CA LEU A 117 -15.09 13.19 -6.15
C LEU A 117 -13.67 13.77 -6.19
N GLY A 118 -12.71 13.11 -6.84
CA GLY A 118 -11.31 13.51 -6.87
C GLY A 118 -10.65 13.46 -5.49
N LEU A 119 -11.09 12.55 -4.61
CA LEU A 119 -10.55 12.37 -3.27
C LEU A 119 -9.45 11.30 -3.25
N TRP A 120 -8.57 11.38 -2.26
CA TRP A 120 -7.53 10.37 -2.08
C TRP A 120 -8.14 9.03 -1.66
N ALA A 121 -7.64 7.94 -2.23
CA ALA A 121 -7.92 6.60 -1.76
C ALA A 121 -7.00 6.30 -0.56
N LEU A 122 -7.43 6.65 0.66
CA LEU A 122 -6.60 6.57 1.88
C LEU A 122 -6.02 5.17 2.11
N ASP A 123 -6.78 4.14 1.77
CA ASP A 123 -6.40 2.73 1.93
C ASP A 123 -5.30 2.27 0.96
N THR A 124 -4.96 3.07 -0.05
CA THR A 124 -3.87 2.77 -0.99
C THR A 124 -2.62 3.60 -0.77
N LEU A 125 -2.68 4.71 -0.01
CA LEU A 125 -1.56 5.62 0.16
C LEU A 125 -0.29 4.91 0.67
N ALA A 126 -0.44 4.05 1.68
CA ALA A 126 0.68 3.30 2.24
C ALA A 126 1.39 2.48 1.16
N LYS A 127 0.64 1.71 0.37
CA LYS A 127 1.18 0.90 -0.73
C LYS A 127 1.79 1.76 -1.84
N THR A 128 1.12 2.86 -2.21
CA THR A 128 1.55 3.71 -3.32
C THR A 128 2.87 4.40 -3.05
N TYR A 129 3.08 4.88 -1.83
CA TYR A 129 4.27 5.66 -1.46
C TYR A 129 5.26 4.89 -0.58
N GLY A 130 5.07 3.58 -0.39
CA GLY A 130 5.94 2.75 0.44
C GLY A 130 5.86 3.07 1.94
N TRP A 131 4.80 3.74 2.38
CA TRP A 131 4.57 4.02 3.79
C TRP A 131 4.04 2.80 4.53
N GLN A 132 4.07 2.86 5.85
CA GLN A 132 3.48 1.86 6.73
C GLN A 132 2.32 2.49 7.52
N THR A 133 1.40 1.69 8.02
CA THR A 133 0.34 2.15 8.94
C THR A 133 0.05 1.08 9.99
N ASP A 134 -0.35 1.51 11.17
CA ASP A 134 -0.80 0.65 12.26
C ASP A 134 -2.33 0.48 12.29
N ALA A 135 -3.03 1.12 11.34
CA ALA A 135 -4.47 0.99 11.25
C ALA A 135 -4.86 -0.40 10.73
N ASP A 136 -5.68 -1.11 11.48
CA ASP A 136 -6.36 -2.31 11.01
C ASP A 136 -7.42 -1.97 9.94
N HIS A 137 -7.98 -2.99 9.31
CA HIS A 137 -8.98 -2.84 8.26
C HIS A 137 -10.24 -2.11 8.71
N THR A 138 -10.66 -2.34 9.95
CA THR A 138 -11.88 -1.71 10.52
C THR A 138 -11.67 -0.21 10.69
N ARG A 139 -10.54 0.16 11.27
CA ARG A 139 -10.15 1.56 11.49
C ARG A 139 -9.93 2.26 10.14
N MET A 140 -9.23 1.65 9.20
CA MET A 140 -9.03 2.21 7.86
C MET A 140 -10.37 2.46 7.15
N ASN A 141 -11.31 1.49 7.17
CA ASN A 141 -12.62 1.65 6.55
C ASN A 141 -13.42 2.80 7.15
N LEU A 142 -13.35 2.99 8.48
CA LEU A 142 -14.00 4.11 9.16
C LEU A 142 -13.43 5.45 8.67
N PHE A 143 -12.10 5.56 8.54
CA PHE A 143 -11.45 6.77 8.04
C PHE A 143 -11.81 7.06 6.58
N VAL A 144 -11.79 6.05 5.72
CA VAL A 144 -12.19 6.18 4.32
C VAL A 144 -13.62 6.69 4.22
N TYR A 145 -14.55 6.09 4.98
CA TYR A 145 -15.94 6.53 5.00
C TYR A 145 -16.09 8.01 5.40
N GLN A 146 -15.50 8.40 6.54
CA GLN A 146 -15.60 9.78 7.04
C GLN A 146 -14.91 10.78 6.10
N PHE A 147 -13.80 10.42 5.48
CA PHE A 147 -13.09 11.26 4.51
C PHE A 147 -13.91 11.49 3.24
N VAL A 148 -14.57 10.45 2.73
CA VAL A 148 -15.46 10.54 1.56
C VAL A 148 -16.70 11.38 1.86
N GLU A 149 -17.19 11.37 3.12
CA GLU A 149 -18.25 12.29 3.61
C GLU A 149 -17.76 13.74 3.78
N LYS A 150 -16.52 14.04 3.38
CA LYS A 150 -15.89 15.37 3.44
C LYS A 150 -15.86 15.99 4.85
N LYS A 151 -15.65 15.15 5.87
CA LYS A 151 -15.48 15.64 7.23
C LYS A 151 -14.24 16.54 7.32
N PRO A 152 -14.30 17.69 8.05
CA PRO A 152 -13.14 18.55 8.23
C PRO A 152 -11.92 17.76 8.69
N THR A 153 -10.84 17.82 7.90
CA THR A 153 -9.68 16.96 8.10
C THR A 153 -8.41 17.80 8.22
N ALA A 154 -7.65 17.58 9.30
CA ALA A 154 -6.28 18.09 9.44
C ALA A 154 -5.30 17.08 8.83
N LEU A 155 -4.40 17.55 7.97
CA LEU A 155 -3.30 16.77 7.41
C LEU A 155 -1.98 17.28 8.01
N LEU A 156 -1.34 16.46 8.84
CA LEU A 156 -0.02 16.74 9.44
C LEU A 156 1.08 16.11 8.60
N LEU A 157 1.96 16.92 8.04
CA LEU A 157 3.09 16.49 7.22
C LEU A 157 4.41 16.81 7.91
N GLU A 158 5.04 15.85 8.57
CA GLU A 158 6.30 16.04 9.31
C GLU A 158 7.54 15.54 8.57
N ILE A 159 7.32 14.97 7.38
CA ILE A 159 8.40 14.57 6.46
C ILE A 159 8.13 15.16 5.07
N ARG A 160 9.14 15.11 4.20
CA ARG A 160 9.03 15.48 2.79
C ARG A 160 9.47 14.34 1.90
N ASP A 161 8.54 13.87 1.07
CA ASP A 161 8.75 12.88 0.03
C ASP A 161 7.75 13.09 -1.10
N GLU A 162 7.79 12.25 -2.13
CA GLU A 162 6.88 12.32 -3.27
C GLU A 162 5.40 12.23 -2.85
N GLY A 163 5.10 11.39 -1.86
CA GLY A 163 3.73 11.19 -1.38
C GLY A 163 3.20 12.42 -0.65
N THR A 164 3.99 13.04 0.23
CA THR A 164 3.58 14.26 0.93
C THR A 164 3.45 15.43 -0.02
N ASP A 165 4.31 15.55 -1.03
CA ASP A 165 4.20 16.58 -2.08
C ASP A 165 2.94 16.38 -2.93
N TYR A 166 2.59 15.12 -3.23
CA TYR A 166 1.33 14.80 -3.90
C TYR A 166 0.12 15.19 -3.05
N LEU A 167 0.07 14.80 -1.78
CA LEU A 167 -1.02 15.13 -0.88
C LEU A 167 -1.20 16.66 -0.73
N GLU A 168 -0.10 17.39 -0.54
CA GLU A 168 -0.15 18.86 -0.41
C GLU A 168 -0.70 19.55 -1.68
N ARG A 169 -0.25 19.09 -2.86
CA ARG A 169 -0.65 19.65 -4.15
C ARG A 169 -2.10 19.33 -4.51
N THR A 170 -2.58 18.14 -4.16
CA THR A 170 -3.91 17.62 -4.57
C THR A 170 -4.94 17.64 -3.45
N LYS A 171 -4.65 18.35 -2.35
CA LYS A 171 -5.53 18.36 -1.19
C LYS A 171 -6.96 18.80 -1.53
N PRO A 172 -7.97 18.03 -1.09
CA PRO A 172 -9.38 18.43 -1.21
C PRO A 172 -9.69 19.67 -0.36
N GLU A 173 -10.77 20.37 -0.68
CA GLU A 173 -11.17 21.61 0.01
C GLU A 173 -11.40 21.43 1.52
N HIS A 174 -11.87 20.27 1.96
CA HIS A 174 -12.12 19.97 3.38
C HIS A 174 -10.85 19.58 4.15
N VAL A 175 -9.67 19.59 3.50
CA VAL A 175 -8.39 19.25 4.11
C VAL A 175 -7.54 20.51 4.31
N LYS A 176 -7.02 20.71 5.52
CA LYS A 176 -6.07 21.75 5.86
C LYS A 176 -4.74 21.14 6.27
N VAL A 177 -3.64 21.65 5.71
CA VAL A 177 -2.29 21.12 5.94
C VAL A 177 -1.63 21.85 7.10
N PHE A 178 -0.92 21.08 7.92
CA PHE A 178 -0.09 21.53 9.04
C PHE A 178 1.27 20.82 9.00
N TYR A 179 2.28 21.42 9.60
CA TYR A 179 3.62 20.86 9.66
C TYR A 179 4.10 20.58 11.09
N HIS A 180 3.38 21.09 12.07
CA HIS A 180 3.62 20.84 13.48
C HIS A 180 2.29 20.50 14.18
N LEU A 181 2.32 19.54 15.08
CA LEU A 181 1.13 19.08 15.78
C LEU A 181 0.49 20.22 16.63
N GLU A 182 1.33 21.03 17.25
CA GLU A 182 0.91 22.17 18.09
C GLU A 182 0.16 23.26 17.34
N ASP A 183 0.30 23.31 16.01
CA ASP A 183 -0.40 24.28 15.17
C ASP A 183 -1.83 23.84 14.80
N ILE A 184 -2.21 22.60 15.12
CA ILE A 184 -3.52 22.05 14.77
C ILE A 184 -4.56 22.46 15.82
N PRO A 185 -5.54 23.30 15.48
CA PRO A 185 -6.70 23.54 16.36
C PRO A 185 -7.63 22.33 16.29
N GLN A 186 -7.31 21.28 17.03
CA GLN A 186 -7.94 19.95 16.91
C GLN A 186 -9.47 19.97 17.02
N ASP A 187 -10.05 20.95 17.74
CA ASP A 187 -11.50 21.08 17.89
C ASP A 187 -12.21 21.51 16.59
N GLU A 188 -11.48 22.09 15.64
CA GLU A 188 -12.02 22.47 14.32
C GLU A 188 -12.12 21.31 13.33
N PHE A 189 -11.51 20.17 13.65
CA PHE A 189 -11.44 19.01 12.77
C PHE A 189 -12.16 17.80 13.37
N GLU A 190 -12.69 16.95 12.48
CA GLU A 190 -13.27 15.66 12.85
C GLU A 190 -12.29 14.50 12.62
N LEU A 191 -11.32 14.67 11.72
CA LEU A 191 -10.29 13.70 11.40
C LEU A 191 -8.90 14.33 11.44
N ILE A 192 -7.91 13.56 11.88
CA ILE A 192 -6.50 13.92 11.72
C ILE A 192 -5.81 12.80 10.95
N ILE A 193 -5.14 13.16 9.86
CA ILE A 193 -4.29 12.26 9.08
C ILE A 193 -2.87 12.78 9.22
N SER A 194 -1.91 11.90 9.53
CA SER A 194 -0.50 12.30 9.60
C SER A 194 0.39 11.43 8.73
N VAL A 195 1.42 12.05 8.15
CA VAL A 195 2.56 11.37 7.54
C VAL A 195 3.81 11.76 8.33
N THR A 196 4.39 10.82 9.07
CA THR A 196 5.38 11.11 10.09
C THR A 196 6.37 9.95 10.29
N TYR A 197 7.42 10.19 11.05
CA TYR A 197 8.29 9.17 11.65
C TYR A 197 8.09 9.05 13.17
N ARG A 198 7.25 9.93 13.74
CA ARG A 198 7.10 10.04 15.19
C ARG A 198 6.12 9.03 15.77
N ALA A 199 6.41 8.56 16.96
CA ALA A 199 5.45 7.86 17.82
C ALA A 199 4.79 8.90 18.73
N TYR A 200 3.52 9.14 18.51
CA TYR A 200 2.73 10.01 19.36
C TYR A 200 2.01 9.20 20.45
N PRO A 201 1.95 9.70 21.70
CA PRO A 201 1.10 9.11 22.71
C PRO A 201 -0.38 9.26 22.30
N LEU A 202 -1.23 8.35 22.77
CA LEU A 202 -2.67 8.38 22.43
C LEU A 202 -3.35 9.70 22.77
N GLU A 203 -2.90 10.34 23.86
CA GLU A 203 -3.43 11.60 24.37
C GLU A 203 -3.04 12.82 23.51
N ALA A 204 -2.10 12.66 22.58
CA ALA A 204 -1.69 13.74 21.69
C ALA A 204 -2.81 14.16 20.72
N PHE A 205 -3.75 13.24 20.46
CA PHE A 205 -4.87 13.49 19.56
C PHE A 205 -6.20 13.34 20.28
N HIS A 206 -7.00 14.41 20.26
CA HIS A 206 -8.36 14.41 20.82
C HIS A 206 -9.40 13.92 19.81
N LYS A 207 -9.00 13.69 18.58
CA LYS A 207 -9.84 13.26 17.45
C LYS A 207 -9.35 11.93 16.87
N PRO A 208 -10.20 11.22 16.13
CA PRO A 208 -9.74 10.06 15.37
C PRO A 208 -8.52 10.40 14.52
N HIS A 209 -7.45 9.62 14.66
CA HIS A 209 -6.16 9.84 14.02
C HIS A 209 -5.76 8.62 13.19
N LEU A 210 -5.45 8.85 11.91
CA LEU A 210 -4.86 7.88 10.98
C LEU A 210 -3.41 8.26 10.72
N CYS A 211 -2.49 7.38 11.07
CA CYS A 211 -1.07 7.61 10.90
C CYS A 211 -0.49 6.77 9.76
N PHE A 212 0.28 7.45 8.90
CA PHE A 212 1.18 6.83 7.94
C PHE A 212 2.61 7.10 8.37
N TYR A 213 3.41 6.05 8.53
CA TYR A 213 4.81 6.11 8.89
C TYR A 213 5.66 6.00 7.63
N ALA A 214 6.33 7.08 7.26
CA ALA A 214 7.24 7.06 6.12
C ALA A 214 8.58 6.43 6.54
N PRO A 215 9.12 5.47 5.75
CA PRO A 215 10.38 4.79 6.05
C PRO A 215 11.57 5.70 5.72
N VAL A 216 11.88 6.64 6.60
CA VAL A 216 12.92 7.66 6.42
C VAL A 216 14.11 7.51 7.37
N LEU A 217 14.05 6.52 8.27
CA LEU A 217 15.08 6.33 9.28
C LEU A 217 15.95 5.10 8.97
N HIS A 218 17.25 5.25 9.16
CA HIS A 218 18.24 4.19 8.98
C HIS A 218 18.90 3.84 10.31
N LEU A 219 18.84 2.58 10.69
CA LEU A 219 19.40 2.10 11.96
C LEU A 219 20.79 1.51 11.75
N GLY A 220 21.81 2.14 12.32
CA GLY A 220 23.14 1.57 12.46
C GLY A 220 23.22 0.66 13.68
N PHE A 221 23.77 -0.52 13.52
CA PHE A 221 23.77 -1.57 14.54
C PHE A 221 25.16 -2.11 14.80
N GLY A 222 25.51 -2.21 16.10
CA GLY A 222 26.74 -2.81 16.59
C GLY A 222 26.52 -3.53 17.92
N CYS A 223 27.23 -4.63 18.15
CA CYS A 223 27.14 -5.40 19.39
C CYS A 223 28.52 -5.95 19.82
N ARG A 224 28.62 -6.42 21.06
CA ARG A 224 29.75 -7.23 21.50
C ARG A 224 29.76 -8.56 20.77
N ARG A 225 30.95 -9.18 20.64
CA ARG A 225 31.08 -10.52 20.06
C ARG A 225 30.26 -11.53 20.85
N GLN A 226 29.51 -12.39 20.15
CA GLN A 226 28.61 -13.40 20.72
C GLN A 226 27.60 -12.82 21.71
N CYS A 227 27.05 -11.63 21.40
CA CYS A 227 26.01 -11.00 22.20
C CYS A 227 24.75 -11.87 22.21
N CYS A 228 24.24 -12.16 23.42
CA CYS A 228 22.95 -12.85 23.56
C CYS A 228 21.85 -11.98 22.93
N PRO A 229 21.00 -12.51 22.00
CA PRO A 229 19.98 -11.75 21.33
C PRO A 229 18.71 -11.56 22.15
N ASP A 230 18.52 -12.32 23.23
CA ASP A 230 17.27 -12.42 23.98
C ASP A 230 16.75 -11.06 24.44
N GLY A 231 15.58 -10.67 23.95
CA GLY A 231 14.89 -9.44 24.32
C GLY A 231 15.50 -8.13 23.79
N ILE A 232 16.69 -8.16 23.16
CA ILE A 232 17.38 -6.92 22.73
C ILE A 232 16.62 -6.22 21.60
N VAL A 233 16.05 -6.96 20.64
CA VAL A 233 15.27 -6.39 19.54
C VAL A 233 14.02 -5.68 20.09
N GLY A 234 13.31 -6.30 21.02
CA GLY A 234 12.18 -5.68 21.71
C GLY A 234 12.56 -4.43 22.50
N TYR A 235 13.68 -4.50 23.25
CA TYR A 235 14.21 -3.34 23.96
C TYR A 235 14.58 -2.18 23.02
N MET A 236 15.13 -2.48 21.85
CA MET A 236 15.47 -1.47 20.86
C MET A 236 14.21 -0.76 20.35
N TYR A 237 13.17 -1.52 19.97
CA TYR A 237 11.90 -0.93 19.53
C TYR A 237 11.25 -0.09 20.64
N GLN A 238 11.25 -0.59 21.88
CA GLN A 238 10.74 0.19 23.01
C GLN A 238 11.55 1.47 23.24
N SER A 239 12.88 1.40 23.12
CA SER A 239 13.76 2.57 23.24
C SER A 239 13.51 3.62 22.13
N MET A 240 13.07 3.21 20.95
CA MET A 240 12.65 4.12 19.90
C MET A 240 11.34 4.81 20.29
N LEU A 241 10.33 4.05 20.70
CA LEU A 241 9.05 4.59 21.16
C LEU A 241 9.21 5.57 22.32
N ASP A 242 10.04 5.25 23.31
CA ASP A 242 10.34 6.12 24.46
C ASP A 242 10.99 7.45 24.06
N ARG A 243 11.59 7.49 22.85
CA ARG A 243 12.17 8.70 22.24
C ARG A 243 11.26 9.38 21.24
N GLY A 244 10.00 8.94 21.17
CA GLY A 244 9.03 9.49 20.21
C GLY A 244 9.30 9.12 18.76
N ILE A 245 9.98 7.98 18.51
CA ILE A 245 10.27 7.46 17.17
C ILE A 245 9.48 6.17 16.96
N HIS A 246 8.71 6.11 15.88
CA HIS A 246 7.94 4.89 15.59
C HIS A 246 8.77 3.88 14.79
N PRO A 247 8.82 2.59 15.19
CA PRO A 247 9.59 1.56 14.48
C PRO A 247 9.18 1.36 13.02
N LEU A 248 7.92 1.58 12.66
CA LEU A 248 7.46 1.52 11.28
C LEU A 248 8.07 2.60 10.36
N ALA A 249 8.73 3.60 10.93
CA ALA A 249 9.46 4.61 10.16
C ALA A 249 10.89 4.19 9.79
N LEU A 250 11.31 2.96 10.17
CA LEU A 250 12.60 2.43 9.73
C LEU A 250 12.56 2.02 8.26
N ALA A 251 13.50 2.56 7.48
CA ALA A 251 13.73 2.19 6.09
C ALA A 251 14.72 1.02 5.98
N SER A 252 15.81 1.07 6.75
CA SER A 252 16.85 0.04 6.68
C SER A 252 17.57 -0.16 8.00
N ILE A 253 18.23 -1.30 8.08
CA ILE A 253 19.18 -1.62 9.13
C ILE A 253 20.55 -1.90 8.52
N SER A 254 21.60 -1.41 9.18
CA SER A 254 22.96 -1.54 8.68
C SER A 254 23.92 -2.03 9.75
N SER A 255 24.93 -2.81 9.34
CA SER A 255 26.04 -3.22 10.20
C SER A 255 27.31 -3.37 9.37
N ILE A 256 28.42 -3.72 10.05
CA ILE A 256 29.68 -4.05 9.40
C ILE A 256 29.80 -5.56 9.16
N GLU A 257 30.61 -5.96 8.17
CA GLU A 257 30.81 -7.36 7.80
C GLU A 257 31.28 -8.25 8.96
N LEU A 258 32.01 -7.69 9.94
CA LEU A 258 32.41 -8.39 11.14
C LEU A 258 31.25 -8.80 12.07
N LYS A 259 30.05 -8.27 11.82
CA LYS A 259 28.84 -8.49 12.61
C LYS A 259 27.75 -9.31 11.91
N LYS A 260 27.94 -9.64 10.65
CA LYS A 260 26.95 -10.39 9.85
C LYS A 260 26.58 -11.76 10.44
N ASP A 261 27.54 -12.43 11.12
CA ASP A 261 27.35 -13.76 11.69
C ASP A 261 27.06 -13.73 13.21
N GLU A 262 26.89 -12.55 13.80
CA GLU A 262 26.56 -12.42 15.22
C GLU A 262 25.10 -12.86 15.50
N PRO A 263 24.86 -13.58 16.63
CA PRO A 263 23.51 -14.05 16.97
C PRO A 263 22.44 -12.95 16.97
N LEU A 264 22.80 -11.77 17.45
CA LEU A 264 21.87 -10.64 17.50
C LEU A 264 21.50 -10.10 16.10
N TRP A 265 22.45 -10.08 15.15
CA TRP A 265 22.14 -9.74 13.76
C TRP A 265 21.17 -10.75 13.15
N GLN A 266 21.41 -12.03 13.34
CA GLN A 266 20.55 -13.10 12.84
C GLN A 266 19.14 -13.04 13.44
N GLU A 267 19.02 -12.72 14.73
CA GLU A 267 17.72 -12.56 15.38
C GLU A 267 16.97 -11.35 14.86
N PHE A 268 17.67 -10.24 14.63
CA PHE A 268 17.09 -9.05 14.04
C PHE A 268 16.53 -9.34 12.64
N MET A 269 17.30 -10.04 11.81
CA MET A 269 16.87 -10.42 10.46
C MET A 269 15.65 -11.35 10.43
N LYS A 270 15.48 -12.19 11.46
CA LYS A 270 14.28 -13.03 11.59
C LYS A 270 13.03 -12.24 11.97
N GLN A 271 13.17 -11.23 12.82
CA GLN A 271 12.05 -10.44 13.33
C GLN A 271 11.72 -9.23 12.44
N GLY A 272 12.69 -8.71 11.72
CA GLY A 272 12.61 -7.47 10.95
C GLY A 272 11.95 -7.57 9.57
N ASN A 273 11.13 -8.51 9.34
CA ASN A 273 10.31 -9.00 8.22
C ASN A 273 10.30 -8.27 6.87
N SER A 274 10.70 -7.01 6.74
CA SER A 274 10.69 -6.26 5.47
C SER A 274 11.69 -5.13 5.41
N LEU A 275 12.54 -4.96 6.44
CA LEU A 275 13.55 -3.91 6.43
C LEU A 275 14.68 -4.27 5.46
N GLU A 276 15.05 -3.32 4.63
CA GLU A 276 16.25 -3.44 3.81
C GLU A 276 17.48 -3.54 4.71
N SER A 277 18.37 -4.50 4.45
CA SER A 277 19.55 -4.73 5.27
C SER A 277 20.83 -4.51 4.48
N HIS A 278 21.78 -3.77 5.08
CA HIS A 278 23.06 -3.47 4.46
C HIS A 278 24.21 -3.92 5.35
N ILE A 279 25.16 -4.61 4.76
CA ILE A 279 26.43 -4.96 5.40
C ILE A 279 27.56 -4.23 4.68
N TYR A 280 28.25 -3.38 5.41
CA TYR A 280 29.36 -2.58 4.88
C TYR A 280 30.70 -3.18 5.26
N SER A 281 31.67 -3.15 4.34
CA SER A 281 33.06 -3.45 4.64
C SER A 281 33.73 -2.30 5.41
N VAL A 282 34.87 -2.59 6.01
CA VAL A 282 35.68 -1.54 6.67
C VAL A 282 36.11 -0.46 5.65
N ASP A 283 36.39 -0.87 4.41
CA ASP A 283 36.84 0.05 3.36
C ASP A 283 35.70 0.97 2.88
N ASP A 284 34.45 0.50 2.88
CA ASP A 284 33.27 1.33 2.57
C ASP A 284 33.07 2.45 3.61
N LEU A 285 33.36 2.15 4.87
CA LEU A 285 33.15 3.10 5.98
C LEU A 285 34.33 4.05 6.23
N ARG A 286 35.55 3.66 5.84
CA ARG A 286 36.76 4.46 6.07
C ARG A 286 36.71 5.90 5.57
N PRO A 287 36.13 6.21 4.39
CA PRO A 287 36.05 7.58 3.89
C PRO A 287 34.98 8.43 4.57
N ILE A 288 34.10 7.84 5.38
CA ILE A 288 32.95 8.54 5.97
C ILE A 288 33.41 9.30 7.20
N GLN A 289 33.29 10.60 7.18
CA GLN A 289 33.53 11.46 8.33
C GLN A 289 32.32 11.41 9.28
N VAL A 290 32.55 11.03 10.53
CA VAL A 290 31.50 10.99 11.56
C VAL A 290 31.71 12.11 12.57
N PRO A 291 30.64 12.77 13.08
CA PRO A 291 30.76 13.83 14.08
C PRO A 291 31.43 13.37 15.39
N ASN A 292 31.19 12.11 15.75
CA ASN A 292 31.70 11.51 16.98
C ASN A 292 32.42 10.19 16.64
N PRO A 293 33.73 10.26 16.28
CA PRO A 293 34.50 9.05 16.04
C PRO A 293 34.63 8.21 17.33
N SER A 294 34.39 6.92 17.22
CA SER A 294 34.53 5.95 18.33
C SER A 294 35.96 5.43 18.44
#